data_a8cbe32fd46a006a775716fb8fe4ac12
#
_entry.id   a8cbe32fd46a006a775716fb8fe4ac12
#
_cell.length_a   1.000
_cell.length_b   1.000
_cell.length_c   1.000
_cell.angle_alpha   90.00
_cell.angle_beta   90.00
_cell.angle_gamma   90.00
#
_symmetry.space_group_name_H-M   'P 1'
#
loop_
_entity.id
_entity.type
_entity.pdbx_description
1 polymer ?
#
loop_
_entity_poly.entity_id
_entity_poly.type
_entity_poly.pdbx_seq_one_letter_code
_entity_poly.pdbx_strand_id
1 'polypeptide(L)'
;MLRIWICLLALVSQACLAMEVSPHFSRQLEPVMKLYQSGKWQQAQSKAAVLKPGSEAEHAWLAQLQASLAANLQQTAQASRYVEQALAYKEWPEQQRLQLLRLRGDIQAQQSNWSGAIASYKAALAIKADDALSLRLAGLYYHNKQYSEAASQSEQLLKKSWQKQAAIIRLSALTALQRYGVAADQAEELIRREPKESKWWQQAVSLNLSAKRGDRALALLQTAIDRQLMDDAAARNQLIRLYAWQGLPYRGARLLESAMAKGVMKQNAENRQLLAQLWEGAREWPKAVDSWQLLAREHAHPKAAMRAAELLLQQGKTDAAMTQLAAIKSVKGEQGNRAKALLVQAHLNKEQYAQALVLARELQQQNNWQDRATSWVNYIQAQTDGMNKKAA
;
A
#
# COMPACT_ATOMS: atom_id res chain seq x y z
N MET A 1 -12.18 15.28 -12.30
CA MET A 1 -13.34 15.66 -13.14
C MET A 1 -12.97 15.42 -14.60
N LEU A 2 -13.46 14.30 -15.16
CA LEU A 2 -13.20 13.94 -16.55
C LEU A 2 -14.12 14.79 -17.44
N ARG A 3 -13.59 15.85 -18.08
CA ARG A 3 -14.33 16.57 -19.13
C ARG A 3 -14.46 15.64 -20.32
N ILE A 4 -15.66 15.07 -20.49
CA ILE A 4 -16.00 14.26 -21.66
C ILE A 4 -16.14 15.21 -22.84
N TRP A 5 -15.09 15.32 -23.65
CA TRP A 5 -15.17 15.92 -24.97
C TRP A 5 -15.85 14.90 -25.88
N ILE A 6 -17.17 15.00 -26.02
CA ILE A 6 -17.91 14.21 -27.01
C ILE A 6 -17.60 14.83 -28.36
N CYS A 7 -16.60 14.29 -29.07
CA CYS A 7 -16.28 14.67 -30.45
C CYS A 7 -17.37 14.12 -31.39
N LEU A 8 -18.47 14.85 -31.55
CA LEU A 8 -19.48 14.60 -32.62
C LEU A 8 -19.09 15.34 -33.93
N LEU A 9 -17.83 15.76 -34.06
CA LEU A 9 -17.40 16.80 -35.03
C LEU A 9 -17.30 16.39 -36.50
N ALA A 10 -17.43 15.12 -36.87
CA ALA A 10 -17.16 14.72 -38.27
C ALA A 10 -18.31 14.01 -39.01
N LEU A 11 -19.44 13.75 -38.37
CA LEU A 11 -20.45 12.82 -38.92
C LEU A 11 -21.76 13.45 -39.40
N VAL A 12 -21.95 14.75 -39.12
CA VAL A 12 -23.24 15.38 -39.45
C VAL A 12 -23.44 15.59 -40.95
N SER A 13 -22.36 15.85 -41.69
CA SER A 13 -22.49 16.06 -43.17
C SER A 13 -22.68 14.77 -43.99
N GLN A 14 -22.20 13.62 -43.48
CA GLN A 14 -22.39 12.33 -44.17
C GLN A 14 -23.58 11.56 -43.61
N ALA A 15 -24.01 11.78 -42.36
CA ALA A 15 -25.16 11.08 -41.74
C ALA A 15 -26.49 11.58 -42.28
N CYS A 16 -26.64 12.82 -42.69
CA CYS A 16 -27.85 13.33 -43.37
C CYS A 16 -28.13 12.66 -44.71
N LEU A 17 -27.12 12.06 -45.36
CA LEU A 17 -27.31 11.34 -46.63
C LEU A 17 -27.67 9.88 -46.44
N ALA A 18 -27.54 9.33 -45.22
CA ALA A 18 -27.80 7.90 -44.92
C ALA A 18 -29.16 7.63 -44.24
N MET A 19 -29.87 8.67 -43.83
CA MET A 19 -31.22 8.57 -43.26
C MET A 19 -32.15 9.47 -44.06
N GLU A 20 -33.42 9.02 -44.25
CA GLU A 20 -34.48 9.79 -44.91
C GLU A 20 -34.96 10.97 -44.04
N VAL A 21 -34.08 11.95 -43.87
CA VAL A 21 -34.42 13.22 -43.23
C VAL A 21 -34.85 14.21 -44.29
N SER A 22 -36.04 14.78 -44.15
CA SER A 22 -36.57 15.71 -45.17
C SER A 22 -35.67 16.98 -45.31
N PRO A 23 -35.55 17.54 -46.52
CA PRO A 23 -34.81 18.79 -46.72
C PRO A 23 -35.35 19.95 -45.87
N HIS A 24 -36.62 19.91 -45.52
CA HIS A 24 -37.23 20.90 -44.63
C HIS A 24 -36.67 20.78 -43.18
N PHE A 25 -36.66 19.60 -42.62
CA PHE A 25 -36.15 19.38 -41.27
C PHE A 25 -34.64 19.60 -41.19
N SER A 26 -33.87 19.20 -42.21
CA SER A 26 -32.43 19.47 -42.28
C SER A 26 -32.11 20.98 -42.19
N ARG A 27 -32.86 21.83 -42.86
CA ARG A 27 -32.74 23.29 -42.80
C ARG A 27 -33.07 23.84 -41.43
N GLN A 28 -34.01 23.26 -40.69
CA GLN A 28 -34.32 23.66 -39.31
C GLN A 28 -33.23 23.23 -38.31
N LEU A 29 -32.55 22.09 -38.55
CA LEU A 29 -31.45 21.61 -37.72
C LEU A 29 -30.17 22.46 -37.85
N GLU A 30 -29.90 23.02 -39.04
CA GLU A 30 -28.62 23.72 -39.29
C GLU A 30 -28.29 24.83 -38.24
N PRO A 31 -29.21 25.72 -37.87
CA PRO A 31 -28.90 26.75 -36.85
C PRO A 31 -28.71 26.16 -35.44
N VAL A 32 -29.33 25.03 -35.14
CA VAL A 32 -29.14 24.32 -33.85
C VAL A 32 -27.73 23.70 -33.84
N MET A 33 -27.34 23.07 -34.96
CA MET A 33 -26.01 22.46 -35.06
C MET A 33 -24.88 23.49 -35.02
N LYS A 34 -25.05 24.67 -35.61
CA LYS A 34 -24.08 25.79 -35.51
C LYS A 34 -23.90 26.23 -34.05
N LEU A 35 -24.98 26.34 -33.28
CA LEU A 35 -24.94 26.63 -31.85
C LEU A 35 -24.28 25.51 -31.06
N TYR A 36 -24.60 24.27 -31.32
CA TYR A 36 -23.98 23.11 -30.71
C TYR A 36 -22.47 23.09 -30.92
N GLN A 37 -22.03 23.27 -32.16
CA GLN A 37 -20.59 23.29 -32.55
C GLN A 37 -19.83 24.46 -31.91
N SER A 38 -20.51 25.61 -31.72
CA SER A 38 -19.91 26.78 -31.05
C SER A 38 -19.95 26.71 -29.53
N GLY A 39 -20.38 25.58 -28.94
CA GLY A 39 -20.47 25.38 -27.48
C GLY A 39 -21.61 26.14 -26.80
N LYS A 40 -22.53 26.75 -27.56
CA LYS A 40 -23.69 27.47 -27.05
C LYS A 40 -24.87 26.53 -26.75
N TRP A 41 -24.59 25.53 -25.92
CA TRP A 41 -25.48 24.37 -25.71
C TRP A 41 -26.86 24.76 -25.17
N GLN A 42 -26.96 25.74 -24.26
CA GLN A 42 -28.23 26.23 -23.75
C GLN A 42 -29.11 26.81 -24.85
N GLN A 43 -28.53 27.63 -25.75
CA GLN A 43 -29.24 28.23 -26.89
C GLN A 43 -29.63 27.15 -27.91
N ALA A 44 -28.75 26.18 -28.14
CA ALA A 44 -29.05 25.05 -29.01
C ALA A 44 -30.23 24.22 -28.46
N GLN A 45 -30.25 23.98 -27.15
CA GLN A 45 -31.34 23.25 -26.49
C GLN A 45 -32.68 23.97 -26.62
N SER A 46 -32.73 25.27 -26.37
CA SER A 46 -33.95 26.07 -26.55
C SER A 46 -34.45 26.06 -27.99
N LYS A 47 -33.57 26.13 -28.97
CA LYS A 47 -33.95 26.03 -30.39
C LYS A 47 -34.38 24.61 -30.79
N ALA A 48 -33.72 23.57 -30.27
CA ALA A 48 -34.09 22.17 -30.54
C ALA A 48 -35.47 21.84 -29.96
N ALA A 49 -35.88 22.46 -28.87
CA ALA A 49 -37.18 22.20 -28.21
C ALA A 49 -38.41 22.60 -29.05
N VAL A 50 -38.26 23.51 -30.01
CA VAL A 50 -39.37 24.00 -30.85
C VAL A 50 -39.43 23.35 -32.22
N LEU A 51 -38.47 22.44 -32.54
CA LEU A 51 -38.47 21.70 -33.79
C LEU A 51 -39.61 20.70 -33.84
N LYS A 52 -40.23 20.56 -35.03
CA LYS A 52 -41.34 19.64 -35.25
C LYS A 52 -40.91 18.57 -36.28
N PRO A 53 -40.44 17.40 -35.83
CA PRO A 53 -40.13 16.30 -36.71
C PRO A 53 -41.39 15.74 -37.34
N GLY A 54 -41.30 15.32 -38.61
CA GLY A 54 -42.42 14.78 -39.39
C GLY A 54 -42.37 13.26 -39.58
N SER A 55 -41.24 12.60 -39.28
CA SER A 55 -41.06 11.18 -39.42
C SER A 55 -40.44 10.54 -38.18
N GLU A 56 -40.53 9.21 -38.03
CA GLU A 56 -39.89 8.48 -36.93
C GLU A 56 -38.35 8.70 -36.95
N ALA A 57 -37.76 8.71 -38.12
CA ALA A 57 -36.33 9.00 -38.31
C ALA A 57 -35.95 10.39 -37.80
N GLU A 58 -36.75 11.42 -38.12
CA GLU A 58 -36.54 12.79 -37.65
C GLU A 58 -36.73 12.93 -36.15
N HIS A 59 -37.71 12.21 -35.55
CA HIS A 59 -37.88 12.14 -34.08
C HIS A 59 -36.66 11.51 -33.41
N ALA A 60 -36.15 10.40 -33.94
CA ALA A 60 -34.98 9.74 -33.41
C ALA A 60 -33.71 10.64 -33.51
N TRP A 61 -33.55 11.35 -34.60
CA TRP A 61 -32.46 12.29 -34.83
C TRP A 61 -32.51 13.48 -33.86
N LEU A 62 -33.69 14.06 -33.68
CA LEU A 62 -33.89 15.13 -32.68
C LEU A 62 -33.59 14.64 -31.27
N ALA A 63 -34.05 13.46 -30.93
CA ALA A 63 -33.80 12.86 -29.63
C ALA A 63 -32.30 12.59 -29.41
N GLN A 64 -31.55 12.13 -30.42
CA GLN A 64 -30.06 12.04 -30.35
C GLN A 64 -29.42 13.37 -30.05
N LEU A 65 -29.80 14.44 -30.77
CA LEU A 65 -29.28 15.78 -30.55
C LEU A 65 -29.62 16.31 -29.16
N GLN A 66 -30.86 16.15 -28.71
CA GLN A 66 -31.32 16.51 -27.37
C GLN A 66 -30.60 15.74 -26.27
N ALA A 67 -30.34 14.43 -26.49
CA ALA A 67 -29.52 13.63 -25.56
C ALA A 67 -28.10 14.19 -25.43
N SER A 68 -27.48 14.53 -26.54
CA SER A 68 -26.12 15.12 -26.54
C SER A 68 -26.08 16.49 -25.87
N LEU A 69 -27.06 17.36 -26.14
CA LEU A 69 -27.21 18.67 -25.51
C LEU A 69 -27.42 18.56 -23.99
N ALA A 70 -28.34 17.70 -23.56
CA ALA A 70 -28.62 17.47 -22.16
C ALA A 70 -27.39 16.88 -21.42
N ALA A 71 -26.65 15.99 -22.06
CA ALA A 71 -25.40 15.43 -21.51
C ALA A 71 -24.32 16.52 -21.30
N ASN A 72 -24.12 17.40 -22.29
CA ASN A 72 -23.18 18.51 -22.18
C ASN A 72 -23.60 19.53 -21.11
N LEU A 73 -24.90 19.72 -20.90
CA LEU A 73 -25.48 20.58 -19.84
C LEU A 73 -25.58 19.88 -18.48
N GLN A 74 -25.05 18.65 -18.36
CA GLN A 74 -25.12 17.83 -17.14
C GLN A 74 -26.54 17.50 -16.65
N GLN A 75 -27.50 17.59 -17.53
CA GLN A 75 -28.91 17.24 -17.29
C GLN A 75 -29.13 15.73 -17.48
N THR A 76 -28.47 14.93 -16.63
CA THR A 76 -28.32 13.47 -16.83
C THR A 76 -29.65 12.72 -16.96
N ALA A 77 -30.70 13.12 -16.22
CA ALA A 77 -32.01 12.50 -16.30
C ALA A 77 -32.69 12.75 -17.66
N GLN A 78 -32.56 13.96 -18.22
CA GLN A 78 -33.09 14.28 -19.54
C GLN A 78 -32.28 13.59 -20.64
N ALA A 79 -30.94 13.60 -20.51
CA ALA A 79 -30.05 12.91 -21.44
C ALA A 79 -30.40 11.41 -21.55
N SER A 80 -30.63 10.77 -20.38
CA SER A 80 -31.06 9.34 -20.35
C SER A 80 -32.35 9.10 -21.06
N ARG A 81 -33.38 9.97 -20.84
CA ARG A 81 -34.66 9.85 -21.53
C ARG A 81 -34.50 9.96 -23.05
N TYR A 82 -33.79 10.99 -23.50
CA TYR A 82 -33.62 11.24 -24.92
C TYR A 82 -32.78 10.16 -25.62
N VAL A 83 -31.74 9.63 -24.97
CA VAL A 83 -30.95 8.56 -25.60
C VAL A 83 -31.75 7.25 -25.76
N GLU A 84 -32.63 6.94 -24.81
CA GLU A 84 -33.53 5.77 -24.96
C GLU A 84 -34.58 6.00 -26.08
N GLN A 85 -35.14 7.21 -26.20
CA GLN A 85 -36.00 7.57 -27.31
C GLN A 85 -35.28 7.44 -28.66
N ALA A 86 -34.05 7.91 -28.76
CA ALA A 86 -33.25 7.74 -29.97
C ALA A 86 -33.00 6.26 -30.29
N LEU A 87 -32.65 5.44 -29.30
CA LEU A 87 -32.37 4.01 -29.49
C LEU A 87 -33.60 3.16 -29.78
N ALA A 88 -34.83 3.67 -29.54
CA ALA A 88 -36.05 2.99 -29.89
C ALA A 88 -36.21 2.84 -31.43
N TYR A 89 -35.65 3.77 -32.20
CA TYR A 89 -35.60 3.66 -33.66
C TYR A 89 -34.62 2.55 -34.07
N LYS A 90 -35.09 1.58 -34.86
CA LYS A 90 -34.34 0.35 -35.15
C LYS A 90 -33.46 0.47 -36.41
N GLU A 91 -33.79 1.37 -37.30
CA GLU A 91 -33.17 1.50 -38.62
C GLU A 91 -31.95 2.45 -38.61
N TRP A 92 -31.35 2.67 -37.42
CA TRP A 92 -30.09 3.40 -37.32
C TRP A 92 -28.98 2.70 -38.13
N PRO A 93 -28.25 3.43 -38.98
CA PRO A 93 -26.99 2.92 -39.50
C PRO A 93 -26.05 2.51 -38.36
N GLU A 94 -25.27 1.46 -38.57
CA GLU A 94 -24.38 0.89 -37.53
C GLU A 94 -23.53 1.94 -36.82
N GLN A 95 -22.98 2.89 -37.58
CA GLN A 95 -22.12 3.95 -37.07
C GLN A 95 -22.86 4.88 -36.07
N GLN A 96 -24.11 5.25 -36.37
CA GLN A 96 -24.95 6.07 -35.52
C GLN A 96 -25.40 5.28 -34.28
N ARG A 97 -25.80 4.03 -34.48
CA ARG A 97 -26.16 3.13 -33.37
C ARG A 97 -24.98 2.95 -32.41
N LEU A 98 -23.77 2.80 -32.92
CA LEU A 98 -22.52 2.78 -32.12
C LEU A 98 -22.39 4.04 -31.26
N GLN A 99 -22.57 5.24 -31.84
CA GLN A 99 -22.47 6.51 -31.13
C GLN A 99 -23.52 6.64 -30.02
N LEU A 100 -24.77 6.24 -30.32
CA LEU A 100 -25.86 6.24 -29.32
C LEU A 100 -25.58 5.30 -28.15
N LEU A 101 -25.08 4.10 -28.43
CA LEU A 101 -24.72 3.14 -27.38
C LEU A 101 -23.56 3.65 -26.51
N ARG A 102 -22.58 4.35 -27.11
CA ARG A 102 -21.52 5.02 -26.36
C ARG A 102 -22.08 6.13 -25.48
N LEU A 103 -22.92 6.99 -26.05
CA LEU A 103 -23.57 8.08 -25.33
C LEU A 103 -24.39 7.56 -24.16
N ARG A 104 -25.19 6.51 -24.40
CA ARG A 104 -25.95 5.85 -23.32
C ARG A 104 -25.04 5.35 -22.21
N GLY A 105 -23.95 4.68 -22.56
CA GLY A 105 -22.96 4.20 -21.59
C GLY A 105 -22.32 5.32 -20.80
N ASP A 106 -21.96 6.43 -21.44
CA ASP A 106 -21.41 7.61 -20.79
C ASP A 106 -22.38 8.24 -19.78
N ILE A 107 -23.66 8.38 -20.19
CA ILE A 107 -24.73 8.91 -19.32
C ILE A 107 -24.95 7.98 -18.11
N GLN A 108 -25.05 6.68 -18.35
CA GLN A 108 -25.25 5.68 -17.30
C GLN A 108 -24.04 5.65 -16.31
N ALA A 109 -22.83 5.80 -16.82
CA ALA A 109 -21.64 5.92 -15.98
C ALA A 109 -21.66 7.18 -15.11
N GLN A 110 -22.11 8.32 -15.64
CA GLN A 110 -22.29 9.55 -14.86
C GLN A 110 -23.33 9.39 -13.73
N GLN A 111 -24.36 8.57 -13.97
CA GLN A 111 -25.38 8.22 -12.97
C GLN A 111 -24.92 7.15 -11.99
N SER A 112 -23.67 6.69 -12.08
CA SER A 112 -23.16 5.52 -11.34
C SER A 112 -23.94 4.23 -11.58
N ASN A 113 -24.69 4.16 -12.69
CA ASN A 113 -25.32 2.93 -13.16
C ASN A 113 -24.29 2.11 -13.93
N TRP A 114 -23.34 1.52 -13.16
CA TRP A 114 -22.21 0.80 -13.74
C TRP A 114 -22.62 -0.40 -14.59
N SER A 115 -23.62 -1.16 -14.16
CA SER A 115 -24.13 -2.34 -14.90
C SER A 115 -24.76 -1.96 -16.23
N GLY A 116 -25.57 -0.90 -16.26
CA GLY A 116 -26.13 -0.35 -17.49
C GLY A 116 -25.05 0.15 -18.46
N ALA A 117 -24.07 0.90 -17.94
CA ALA A 117 -22.95 1.40 -18.73
C ALA A 117 -22.11 0.26 -19.34
N ILE A 118 -21.86 -0.80 -18.58
CA ILE A 118 -21.18 -2.02 -19.06
C ILE A 118 -21.96 -2.65 -20.22
N ALA A 119 -23.28 -2.82 -20.06
CA ALA A 119 -24.12 -3.40 -21.10
C ALA A 119 -24.10 -2.56 -22.39
N SER A 120 -24.17 -1.23 -22.24
CA SER A 120 -24.12 -0.29 -23.37
C SER A 120 -22.77 -0.32 -24.10
N TYR A 121 -21.66 -0.34 -23.38
CA TYR A 121 -20.33 -0.41 -24.00
C TYR A 121 -20.04 -1.78 -24.62
N LYS A 122 -20.52 -2.88 -24.02
CA LYS A 122 -20.43 -4.20 -24.66
C LYS A 122 -21.18 -4.24 -25.98
N ALA A 123 -22.40 -3.68 -26.01
CA ALA A 123 -23.19 -3.61 -27.25
C ALA A 123 -22.50 -2.74 -28.32
N ALA A 124 -21.86 -1.63 -27.92
CA ALA A 124 -21.09 -0.78 -28.82
C ALA A 124 -19.85 -1.51 -29.38
N LEU A 125 -19.12 -2.23 -28.54
CA LEU A 125 -17.94 -3.01 -28.91
C LEU A 125 -18.28 -4.21 -29.81
N ALA A 126 -19.49 -4.74 -29.73
CA ALA A 126 -19.98 -5.80 -30.63
C ALA A 126 -20.16 -5.28 -32.07
N ILE A 127 -20.47 -3.99 -32.25
CA ILE A 127 -20.57 -3.35 -33.58
C ILE A 127 -19.17 -3.10 -34.13
N LYS A 128 -18.28 -2.49 -33.33
CA LYS A 128 -16.93 -2.17 -33.73
C LYS A 128 -15.95 -2.23 -32.57
N ALA A 129 -14.88 -2.98 -32.75
CA ALA A 129 -13.79 -3.03 -31.79
C ALA A 129 -13.12 -1.65 -31.64
N ASP A 130 -12.90 -1.23 -30.38
CA ASP A 130 -12.31 0.07 -30.06
C ASP A 130 -11.56 -0.05 -28.73
N ASP A 131 -10.24 0.19 -28.77
CA ASP A 131 -9.40 0.02 -27.59
C ASP A 131 -9.65 1.12 -26.54
N ALA A 132 -10.04 2.33 -26.95
CA ALA A 132 -10.39 3.39 -26.01
C ALA A 132 -11.70 3.07 -25.26
N LEU A 133 -12.69 2.51 -25.97
CA LEU A 133 -13.93 2.05 -25.35
C LEU A 133 -13.70 0.82 -24.47
N SER A 134 -12.83 -0.09 -24.89
CA SER A 134 -12.39 -1.25 -24.11
C SER A 134 -11.70 -0.84 -22.82
N LEU A 135 -10.90 0.23 -22.83
CA LEU A 135 -10.28 0.78 -21.64
C LEU A 135 -11.32 1.38 -20.68
N ARG A 136 -12.31 2.11 -21.21
CA ARG A 136 -13.43 2.62 -20.39
C ARG A 136 -14.22 1.48 -19.77
N LEU A 137 -14.50 0.42 -20.56
CA LEU A 137 -15.18 -0.79 -20.06
C LEU A 137 -14.41 -1.46 -18.92
N ALA A 138 -13.07 -1.55 -19.01
CA ALA A 138 -12.25 -2.08 -17.94
C ALA A 138 -12.39 -1.25 -16.65
N GLY A 139 -12.43 0.08 -16.77
CA GLY A 139 -12.71 0.98 -15.65
C GLY A 139 -14.08 0.77 -15.03
N LEU A 140 -15.12 0.60 -15.85
CA LEU A 140 -16.48 0.32 -15.38
C LEU A 140 -16.59 -1.02 -14.65
N TYR A 141 -15.93 -2.06 -15.14
CA TYR A 141 -15.83 -3.34 -14.42
C TYR A 141 -15.23 -3.16 -13.05
N TYR A 142 -14.17 -2.37 -12.93
CA TYR A 142 -13.53 -2.07 -11.65
C TYR A 142 -14.50 -1.35 -10.69
N HIS A 143 -15.17 -0.29 -11.15
CA HIS A 143 -16.16 0.45 -10.35
C HIS A 143 -17.35 -0.42 -9.93
N ASN A 144 -17.77 -1.35 -10.81
CA ASN A 144 -18.83 -2.32 -10.51
C ASN A 144 -18.36 -3.51 -9.68
N LYS A 145 -17.11 -3.48 -9.14
CA LYS A 145 -16.49 -4.56 -8.36
C LYS A 145 -16.33 -5.88 -9.10
N GLN A 146 -16.45 -5.88 -10.40
CA GLN A 146 -16.17 -7.01 -11.29
C GLN A 146 -14.66 -7.04 -11.60
N TYR A 147 -13.88 -7.29 -10.55
CA TYR A 147 -12.41 -7.16 -10.60
C TYR A 147 -11.75 -8.16 -11.54
N SER A 148 -12.34 -9.34 -11.69
CA SER A 148 -11.83 -10.38 -12.60
C SER A 148 -11.91 -9.92 -14.05
N GLU A 149 -13.05 -9.37 -14.44
CA GLU A 149 -13.33 -8.83 -15.78
C GLU A 149 -12.48 -7.58 -16.03
N ALA A 150 -12.33 -6.71 -15.03
CA ALA A 150 -11.48 -5.53 -15.12
C ALA A 150 -10.02 -5.92 -15.39
N ALA A 151 -9.49 -6.91 -14.66
CA ALA A 151 -8.13 -7.40 -14.84
C ALA A 151 -7.94 -8.06 -16.22
N SER A 152 -8.88 -8.91 -16.64
CA SER A 152 -8.85 -9.60 -17.94
C SER A 152 -8.92 -8.62 -19.11
N GLN A 153 -9.87 -7.67 -19.09
CA GLN A 153 -10.01 -6.66 -20.14
C GLN A 153 -8.76 -5.78 -20.25
N SER A 154 -8.20 -5.37 -19.11
CA SER A 154 -6.96 -4.60 -19.08
C SER A 154 -5.75 -5.40 -19.60
N GLU A 155 -5.68 -6.70 -19.29
CA GLU A 155 -4.62 -7.57 -19.80
C GLU A 155 -4.67 -7.71 -21.32
N GLN A 156 -5.88 -7.87 -21.90
CA GLN A 156 -6.05 -7.94 -23.35
C GLN A 156 -5.55 -6.67 -24.04
N LEU A 157 -5.83 -5.49 -23.46
CA LEU A 157 -5.32 -4.22 -23.98
C LEU A 157 -3.79 -4.15 -23.90
N LEU A 158 -3.20 -4.56 -22.79
CA LEU A 158 -1.76 -4.55 -22.58
C LEU A 158 -1.01 -5.52 -23.49
N LYS A 159 -1.63 -6.63 -23.91
CA LYS A 159 -1.06 -7.56 -24.91
C LYS A 159 -0.98 -6.96 -26.31
N LYS A 160 -1.89 -6.04 -26.66
CA LYS A 160 -1.86 -5.32 -27.95
C LYS A 160 -0.84 -4.19 -27.94
N SER A 161 -0.90 -3.34 -26.93
CA SER A 161 -0.02 -2.21 -26.75
C SER A 161 0.03 -1.77 -25.30
N TRP A 162 1.18 -1.21 -24.88
CA TRP A 162 1.31 -0.65 -23.56
C TRP A 162 0.41 0.57 -23.37
N GLN A 163 -0.45 0.53 -22.38
CA GLN A 163 -1.30 1.64 -21.95
C GLN A 163 -1.24 1.78 -20.44
N LYS A 164 -0.70 2.89 -19.95
CA LYS A 164 -0.53 3.17 -18.51
C LYS A 164 -1.83 2.99 -17.73
N GLN A 165 -2.94 3.51 -18.26
CA GLN A 165 -4.24 3.43 -17.58
C GLN A 165 -4.74 1.99 -17.45
N ALA A 166 -4.56 1.17 -18.48
CA ALA A 166 -4.90 -0.27 -18.41
C ALA A 166 -4.04 -0.99 -17.36
N ALA A 167 -2.74 -0.67 -17.29
CA ALA A 167 -1.84 -1.24 -16.28
C ALA A 167 -2.26 -0.87 -14.85
N ILE A 168 -2.71 0.37 -14.63
CA ILE A 168 -3.20 0.83 -13.33
C ILE A 168 -4.53 0.13 -12.96
N ILE A 169 -5.46 0.01 -13.89
CA ILE A 169 -6.72 -0.70 -13.65
C ILE A 169 -6.44 -2.16 -13.31
N ARG A 170 -5.56 -2.82 -14.08
CA ARG A 170 -5.16 -4.21 -13.84
C ARG A 170 -4.53 -4.39 -12.47
N LEU A 171 -3.58 -3.52 -12.10
CA LEU A 171 -2.93 -3.53 -10.79
C LEU A 171 -3.96 -3.41 -9.65
N SER A 172 -4.86 -2.44 -9.75
CA SER A 172 -5.91 -2.20 -8.75
C SER A 172 -6.87 -3.38 -8.63
N ALA A 173 -7.29 -3.94 -9.76
CA ALA A 173 -8.19 -5.09 -9.81
C ALA A 173 -7.55 -6.36 -9.21
N LEU A 174 -6.30 -6.65 -9.56
CA LEU A 174 -5.54 -7.77 -9.00
C LEU A 174 -5.31 -7.64 -7.50
N THR A 175 -5.07 -6.41 -7.03
CA THR A 175 -4.93 -6.11 -5.60
C THR A 175 -6.25 -6.35 -4.86
N ALA A 176 -7.38 -5.91 -5.42
CA ALA A 176 -8.71 -6.15 -4.85
C ALA A 176 -9.07 -7.66 -4.81
N LEU A 177 -8.59 -8.43 -5.77
CA LEU A 177 -8.70 -9.90 -5.81
C LEU A 177 -7.70 -10.61 -4.89
N GLN A 178 -6.87 -9.88 -4.16
CA GLN A 178 -5.78 -10.41 -3.32
C GLN A 178 -4.77 -11.28 -4.11
N ARG A 179 -4.68 -11.11 -5.42
CA ARG A 179 -3.71 -11.80 -6.29
C ARG A 179 -2.37 -11.05 -6.25
N TYR A 180 -1.84 -10.93 -5.03
CA TYR A 180 -0.71 -10.06 -4.71
C TYR A 180 0.56 -10.33 -5.54
N GLY A 181 0.84 -11.59 -5.85
CA GLY A 181 2.01 -11.94 -6.67
C GLY A 181 1.95 -11.34 -8.07
N VAL A 182 0.80 -11.52 -8.75
CA VAL A 182 0.60 -10.97 -10.10
C VAL A 182 0.47 -9.45 -10.07
N ALA A 183 -0.12 -8.90 -9.00
CA ALA A 183 -0.19 -7.45 -8.80
C ALA A 183 1.21 -6.85 -8.60
N ALA A 184 2.09 -7.52 -7.85
CA ALA A 184 3.48 -7.11 -7.68
C ALA A 184 4.24 -7.07 -9.01
N ASP A 185 4.09 -8.13 -9.83
CA ASP A 185 4.71 -8.20 -11.16
C ASP A 185 4.21 -7.04 -12.06
N GLN A 186 2.92 -6.68 -11.96
CA GLN A 186 2.36 -5.52 -12.66
C GLN A 186 2.92 -4.18 -12.16
N ALA A 187 3.11 -4.03 -10.84
CA ALA A 187 3.72 -2.83 -10.25
C ALA A 187 5.19 -2.69 -10.68
N GLU A 188 5.93 -3.79 -10.78
CA GLU A 188 7.30 -3.80 -11.29
C GLU A 188 7.38 -3.46 -12.78
N GLU A 189 6.38 -3.83 -13.58
CA GLU A 189 6.30 -3.34 -14.97
C GLU A 189 6.10 -1.82 -15.03
N LEU A 190 5.29 -1.25 -14.12
CA LEU A 190 5.15 0.20 -14.00
C LEU A 190 6.47 0.87 -13.59
N ILE A 191 7.26 0.26 -12.70
CA ILE A 191 8.62 0.74 -12.35
C ILE A 191 9.53 0.74 -13.58
N ARG A 192 9.50 -0.31 -14.41
CA ARG A 192 10.33 -0.37 -15.63
C ARG A 192 10.00 0.77 -16.60
N ARG A 193 8.74 1.15 -16.68
CA ARG A 193 8.27 2.23 -17.58
C ARG A 193 8.45 3.62 -16.98
N GLU A 194 8.29 3.75 -15.69
CA GLU A 194 8.33 5.02 -14.95
C GLU A 194 9.23 4.90 -13.71
N PRO A 195 10.54 4.71 -13.88
CA PRO A 195 11.44 4.38 -12.78
C PRO A 195 11.63 5.49 -11.73
N LYS A 196 11.23 6.73 -12.06
CA LYS A 196 11.32 7.89 -11.14
C LYS A 196 10.06 8.06 -10.26
N GLU A 197 8.99 7.33 -10.52
CA GLU A 197 7.73 7.44 -9.79
C GLU A 197 7.76 6.60 -8.52
N SER A 198 8.06 7.20 -7.39
CA SER A 198 8.19 6.54 -6.07
C SER A 198 6.97 5.70 -5.68
N LYS A 199 5.77 6.10 -6.08
CA LYS A 199 4.52 5.36 -5.78
C LYS A 199 4.53 3.93 -6.30
N TRP A 200 5.15 3.67 -7.46
CA TRP A 200 5.24 2.31 -8.01
C TRP A 200 6.17 1.43 -7.19
N TRP A 201 7.28 2.01 -6.69
CA TRP A 201 8.19 1.32 -5.79
C TRP A 201 7.51 0.96 -4.47
N GLN A 202 6.77 1.91 -3.87
CA GLN A 202 6.00 1.67 -2.64
C GLN A 202 4.98 0.54 -2.82
N GLN A 203 4.22 0.57 -3.93
CA GLN A 203 3.24 -0.47 -4.22
C GLN A 203 3.89 -1.82 -4.47
N ALA A 204 4.98 -1.87 -5.26
CA ALA A 204 5.69 -3.11 -5.54
C ALA A 204 6.28 -3.74 -4.27
N VAL A 205 6.88 -2.94 -3.38
CA VAL A 205 7.37 -3.42 -2.07
C VAL A 205 6.22 -4.00 -1.24
N SER A 206 5.13 -3.25 -1.07
CA SER A 206 3.97 -3.68 -0.27
C SER A 206 3.34 -4.96 -0.82
N LEU A 207 3.16 -5.05 -2.14
CA LEU A 207 2.56 -6.20 -2.80
C LEU A 207 3.47 -7.45 -2.72
N ASN A 208 4.79 -7.28 -2.86
CA ASN A 208 5.72 -8.38 -2.69
C ASN A 208 5.72 -8.91 -1.23
N LEU A 209 5.61 -8.03 -0.23
CA LEU A 209 5.44 -8.44 1.17
C LEU A 209 4.14 -9.23 1.37
N SER A 210 3.02 -8.73 0.83
CA SER A 210 1.72 -9.42 0.88
C SER A 210 1.75 -10.77 0.16
N ALA A 211 2.56 -10.88 -0.90
CA ALA A 211 2.79 -12.13 -1.65
C ALA A 211 3.82 -13.06 -0.98
N LYS A 212 4.35 -12.70 0.20
CA LYS A 212 5.41 -13.43 0.91
C LYS A 212 6.73 -13.55 0.13
N ARG A 213 6.99 -12.60 -0.78
CA ARG A 213 8.22 -12.49 -1.58
C ARG A 213 9.18 -11.49 -0.90
N GLY A 214 9.61 -11.80 0.32
CA GLY A 214 10.41 -10.89 1.17
C GLY A 214 11.72 -10.45 0.53
N ASP A 215 12.44 -11.37 -0.13
CA ASP A 215 13.69 -11.06 -0.83
C ASP A 215 13.49 -10.03 -1.94
N ARG A 216 12.37 -10.16 -2.68
CA ARG A 216 12.04 -9.22 -3.76
C ARG A 216 11.67 -7.84 -3.20
N ALA A 217 10.89 -7.81 -2.12
CA ALA A 217 10.56 -6.56 -1.42
C ALA A 217 11.82 -5.87 -0.88
N LEU A 218 12.75 -6.63 -0.30
CA LEU A 218 14.04 -6.14 0.18
C LEU A 218 14.85 -5.50 -0.94
N ALA A 219 15.01 -6.19 -2.07
CA ALA A 219 15.76 -5.70 -3.22
C ALA A 219 15.17 -4.42 -3.81
N LEU A 220 13.84 -4.35 -3.93
CA LEU A 220 13.13 -3.18 -4.43
C LEU A 220 13.30 -1.99 -3.49
N LEU A 221 13.09 -2.18 -2.19
CA LEU A 221 13.18 -1.11 -1.20
C LEU A 221 14.62 -0.57 -1.09
N GLN A 222 15.61 -1.47 -1.07
CA GLN A 222 17.02 -1.08 -1.10
C GLN A 222 17.33 -0.24 -2.33
N THR A 223 16.90 -0.71 -3.52
CA THR A 223 17.14 0.00 -4.78
C THR A 223 16.46 1.38 -4.79
N ALA A 224 15.24 1.48 -4.25
CA ALA A 224 14.52 2.75 -4.17
C ALA A 224 15.23 3.77 -3.27
N ILE A 225 15.77 3.31 -2.13
CA ILE A 225 16.55 4.15 -1.21
C ILE A 225 17.88 4.57 -1.87
N ASP A 226 18.61 3.65 -2.49
CA ASP A 226 19.89 3.94 -3.13
C ASP A 226 19.74 4.95 -4.29
N ARG A 227 18.58 4.95 -4.94
CA ARG A 227 18.21 5.93 -5.97
C ARG A 227 17.59 7.22 -5.42
N GLN A 228 17.50 7.39 -4.12
CA GLN A 228 16.89 8.54 -3.44
C GLN A 228 15.41 8.78 -3.81
N LEU A 229 14.70 7.73 -4.21
CA LEU A 229 13.27 7.78 -4.53
C LEU A 229 12.39 7.61 -3.30
N MET A 230 12.91 6.92 -2.28
CA MET A 230 12.27 6.63 -1.00
C MET A 230 13.35 6.70 0.09
N ASP A 231 13.82 7.90 0.43
CA ASP A 231 14.97 8.07 1.34
C ASP A 231 14.59 8.84 2.62
N ASP A 232 13.40 8.61 3.12
CA ASP A 232 12.94 9.11 4.41
C ASP A 232 13.19 8.12 5.57
N ALA A 233 12.96 8.58 6.79
CA ALA A 233 13.12 7.76 7.98
C ALA A 233 12.18 6.54 8.00
N ALA A 234 10.99 6.64 7.40
CA ALA A 234 10.02 5.55 7.36
C ALA A 234 10.49 4.43 6.44
N ALA A 235 10.95 4.76 5.23
CA ALA A 235 11.50 3.79 4.29
C ALA A 235 12.75 3.08 4.85
N ARG A 236 13.65 3.84 5.49
CA ARG A 236 14.83 3.27 6.15
C ARG A 236 14.46 2.34 7.31
N ASN A 237 13.49 2.73 8.15
CA ASN A 237 12.99 1.87 9.22
C ASN A 237 12.37 0.57 8.67
N GLN A 238 11.58 0.67 7.59
CA GLN A 238 11.03 -0.51 6.91
C GLN A 238 12.14 -1.43 6.40
N LEU A 239 13.17 -0.87 5.77
CA LEU A 239 14.31 -1.64 5.26
C LEU A 239 15.09 -2.33 6.39
N ILE A 240 15.32 -1.64 7.51
CA ILE A 240 16.00 -2.19 8.69
C ILE A 240 15.23 -3.39 9.24
N ARG A 241 13.90 -3.24 9.41
CA ARG A 241 13.04 -4.33 9.88
C ARG A 241 13.00 -5.50 8.90
N LEU A 242 13.02 -5.22 7.61
CA LEU A 242 13.03 -6.23 6.57
C LEU A 242 14.36 -7.01 6.55
N TYR A 243 15.49 -6.33 6.76
CA TYR A 243 16.78 -7.02 6.97
C TYR A 243 16.75 -7.95 8.17
N ALA A 244 16.20 -7.50 9.31
CA ALA A 244 16.06 -8.33 10.51
C ALA A 244 15.20 -9.57 10.25
N TRP A 245 14.06 -9.39 9.59
CA TRP A 245 13.13 -10.47 9.26
C TRP A 245 13.72 -11.49 8.28
N GLN A 246 14.55 -11.05 7.36
CA GLN A 246 15.25 -11.91 6.39
C GLN A 246 16.55 -12.54 6.96
N GLY A 247 16.79 -12.45 8.27
CA GLY A 247 17.98 -13.04 8.89
C GLY A 247 19.29 -12.32 8.56
N LEU A 248 19.20 -11.05 8.20
CA LEU A 248 20.33 -10.19 7.87
C LEU A 248 20.50 -9.04 8.90
N PRO A 249 20.49 -9.32 10.22
CA PRO A 249 20.48 -8.29 11.26
C PRO A 249 21.72 -7.40 11.23
N TYR A 250 22.86 -7.90 10.80
CA TYR A 250 24.09 -7.11 10.63
C TYR A 250 23.89 -5.94 9.65
N ARG A 251 23.24 -6.18 8.50
CA ARG A 251 22.94 -5.11 7.53
C ARG A 251 21.97 -4.10 8.10
N GLY A 252 20.95 -4.57 8.81
CA GLY A 252 19.99 -3.72 9.51
C GLY A 252 20.67 -2.82 10.55
N ALA A 253 21.57 -3.38 11.37
CA ALA A 253 22.31 -2.64 12.37
C ALA A 253 23.20 -1.55 11.76
N ARG A 254 23.97 -1.89 10.73
CA ARG A 254 24.83 -0.93 10.00
C ARG A 254 24.04 0.22 9.39
N LEU A 255 22.88 -0.09 8.80
CA LEU A 255 22.01 0.93 8.22
C LEU A 255 21.44 1.85 9.29
N LEU A 256 20.96 1.29 10.42
CA LEU A 256 20.41 2.07 11.53
C LEU A 256 21.47 2.96 12.17
N GLU A 257 22.64 2.41 12.46
CA GLU A 257 23.77 3.15 13.02
C GLU A 257 24.17 4.34 12.14
N SER A 258 24.33 4.10 10.83
CA SER A 258 24.62 5.15 9.85
C SER A 258 23.51 6.20 9.75
N ALA A 259 22.26 5.79 9.76
CA ALA A 259 21.12 6.70 9.67
C ALA A 259 20.97 7.58 10.92
N MET A 260 21.27 7.02 12.10
CA MET A 260 21.31 7.77 13.36
C MET A 260 22.50 8.75 13.40
N ALA A 261 23.68 8.34 12.94
CA ALA A 261 24.86 9.19 12.87
C ALA A 261 24.67 10.39 11.92
N LYS A 262 23.94 10.19 10.80
CA LYS A 262 23.61 11.24 9.84
C LYS A 262 22.39 12.10 10.23
N GLY A 263 21.74 11.82 11.36
CA GLY A 263 20.56 12.54 11.82
C GLY A 263 19.27 12.25 11.02
N VAL A 264 19.29 11.28 10.09
CA VAL A 264 18.11 10.85 9.32
C VAL A 264 17.12 10.12 10.23
N MET A 265 17.63 9.34 11.19
CA MET A 265 16.83 8.69 12.23
C MET A 265 17.21 9.25 13.60
N LYS A 266 16.20 9.41 14.47
CA LYS A 266 16.38 9.95 15.82
C LYS A 266 17.20 8.99 16.69
N GLN A 267 18.03 9.54 17.56
CA GLN A 267 18.77 8.78 18.57
C GLN A 267 17.96 8.62 19.87
N ASN A 268 16.71 8.14 19.73
CA ASN A 268 15.80 7.91 20.84
C ASN A 268 15.94 6.48 21.42
N ALA A 269 15.30 6.23 22.54
CA ALA A 269 15.33 4.93 23.21
C ALA A 269 14.89 3.76 22.30
N GLU A 270 13.88 3.96 21.47
CA GLU A 270 13.35 2.93 20.55
C GLU A 270 14.40 2.51 19.52
N ASN A 271 15.01 3.47 18.82
CA ASN A 271 16.03 3.19 17.82
C ASN A 271 17.32 2.62 18.43
N ARG A 272 17.72 3.10 19.61
CA ARG A 272 18.85 2.51 20.34
C ARG A 272 18.60 1.08 20.78
N GLN A 273 17.40 0.79 21.25
CA GLN A 273 16.99 -0.58 21.59
C GLN A 273 17.00 -1.48 20.34
N LEU A 274 16.45 -1.01 19.24
CA LEU A 274 16.46 -1.75 17.96
C LEU A 274 17.91 -2.03 17.51
N LEU A 275 18.79 -1.04 17.60
CA LEU A 275 20.22 -1.21 17.24
C LEU A 275 20.89 -2.28 18.10
N ALA A 276 20.68 -2.26 19.40
CA ALA A 276 21.22 -3.25 20.33
C ALA A 276 20.70 -4.68 19.99
N GLN A 277 19.40 -4.82 19.73
CA GLN A 277 18.79 -6.08 19.31
C GLN A 277 19.33 -6.59 17.96
N LEU A 278 19.57 -5.70 17.01
CA LEU A 278 20.14 -6.06 15.71
C LEU A 278 21.58 -6.54 15.83
N TRP A 279 22.42 -5.87 16.65
CA TRP A 279 23.78 -6.32 16.93
C TRP A 279 23.80 -7.66 17.65
N GLU A 280 22.88 -7.85 18.60
CA GLU A 280 22.70 -9.11 19.31
C GLU A 280 22.29 -10.25 18.33
N GLY A 281 21.30 -10.01 17.47
CA GLY A 281 20.89 -10.95 16.43
C GLY A 281 21.99 -11.26 15.42
N ALA A 282 22.87 -10.31 15.16
CA ALA A 282 24.06 -10.47 14.33
C ALA A 282 25.22 -11.21 15.04
N ARG A 283 25.08 -11.54 16.33
CA ARG A 283 26.12 -12.11 17.19
C ARG A 283 27.37 -11.23 17.32
N GLU A 284 27.23 -9.94 17.07
CA GLU A 284 28.26 -8.92 17.28
C GLU A 284 28.26 -8.51 18.76
N TRP A 285 28.65 -9.45 19.63
CA TRP A 285 28.50 -9.34 21.09
C TRP A 285 29.08 -8.07 21.69
N PRO A 286 30.31 -7.61 21.32
CA PRO A 286 30.82 -6.36 21.84
C PRO A 286 29.93 -5.17 21.52
N LYS A 287 29.51 -5.02 20.26
CA LYS A 287 28.63 -3.93 19.81
C LYS A 287 27.25 -3.99 20.46
N ALA A 288 26.74 -5.21 20.66
CA ALA A 288 25.48 -5.42 21.37
C ALA A 288 25.55 -4.91 22.81
N VAL A 289 26.62 -5.30 23.53
CA VAL A 289 26.86 -4.85 24.90
C VAL A 289 26.97 -3.32 24.95
N ASP A 290 27.83 -2.71 24.12
CA ASP A 290 28.00 -1.25 24.06
C ASP A 290 26.67 -0.53 23.79
N SER A 291 25.87 -1.06 22.86
CA SER A 291 24.55 -0.48 22.50
C SER A 291 23.54 -0.59 23.65
N TRP A 292 23.49 -1.73 24.35
CA TRP A 292 22.65 -1.90 25.54
C TRP A 292 23.11 -1.02 26.70
N GLN A 293 24.41 -0.89 26.94
CA GLN A 293 24.96 0.01 27.96
C GLN A 293 24.65 1.47 27.67
N LEU A 294 24.76 1.87 26.40
CA LEU A 294 24.44 3.23 25.96
C LEU A 294 22.98 3.56 26.20
N LEU A 295 22.08 2.64 25.82
CA LEU A 295 20.64 2.77 26.08
C LEU A 295 20.34 2.88 27.59
N ALA A 296 20.99 2.04 28.40
CA ALA A 296 20.80 2.06 29.85
C ALA A 296 21.21 3.41 30.45
N ARG A 297 22.35 3.95 30.02
CA ARG A 297 22.92 5.19 30.56
C ARG A 297 22.16 6.44 30.11
N GLU A 298 21.84 6.55 28.80
CA GLU A 298 21.24 7.76 28.25
C GLU A 298 19.75 7.89 28.53
N HIS A 299 19.06 6.76 28.71
CA HIS A 299 17.61 6.72 28.88
C HIS A 299 17.16 6.12 30.21
N ALA A 300 18.07 5.96 31.18
CA ALA A 300 17.78 5.36 32.50
C ALA A 300 16.96 4.06 32.39
N HIS A 301 17.39 3.14 31.50
CA HIS A 301 16.61 1.97 31.09
C HIS A 301 17.08 0.69 31.80
N PRO A 302 16.47 0.27 32.94
CA PRO A 302 16.99 -0.85 33.74
C PRO A 302 17.06 -2.19 32.99
N LYS A 303 16.09 -2.45 32.11
CA LYS A 303 16.09 -3.68 31.29
C LYS A 303 17.28 -3.74 30.35
N ALA A 304 17.73 -2.60 29.85
CA ALA A 304 18.92 -2.55 28.99
C ALA A 304 20.20 -2.84 29.79
N ALA A 305 20.33 -2.29 31.00
CA ALA A 305 21.43 -2.60 31.89
C ALA A 305 21.49 -4.09 32.25
N MET A 306 20.34 -4.70 32.56
CA MET A 306 20.26 -6.14 32.80
C MET A 306 20.67 -6.96 31.58
N ARG A 307 20.20 -6.54 30.37
CA ARG A 307 20.56 -7.28 29.16
C ARG A 307 22.05 -7.18 28.82
N ALA A 308 22.65 -6.01 29.01
CA ALA A 308 24.11 -5.86 28.91
C ALA A 308 24.85 -6.77 29.89
N ALA A 309 24.40 -6.83 31.16
CA ALA A 309 24.99 -7.69 32.17
C ALA A 309 24.86 -9.19 31.83
N GLU A 310 23.69 -9.63 31.35
CA GLU A 310 23.48 -11.01 30.87
C GLU A 310 24.50 -11.39 29.79
N LEU A 311 24.66 -10.54 28.78
CA LEU A 311 25.60 -10.78 27.68
C LEU A 311 27.06 -10.78 28.18
N LEU A 312 27.41 -9.92 29.14
CA LEU A 312 28.75 -9.90 29.77
C LEU A 312 29.00 -11.17 30.58
N LEU A 313 28.02 -11.65 31.36
CA LEU A 313 28.12 -12.92 32.09
C LEU A 313 28.32 -14.10 31.16
N GLN A 314 27.59 -14.16 30.04
CA GLN A 314 27.76 -15.18 29.00
C GLN A 314 29.15 -15.19 28.38
N GLN A 315 29.85 -14.03 28.36
CA GLN A 315 31.19 -13.88 27.88
C GLN A 315 32.26 -14.12 28.98
N GLY A 316 31.85 -14.46 30.18
CA GLY A 316 32.79 -14.58 31.34
C GLY A 316 33.32 -13.25 31.91
N LYS A 317 32.78 -12.09 31.43
CA LYS A 317 33.19 -10.75 31.86
C LYS A 317 32.43 -10.33 33.12
N THR A 318 32.60 -11.10 34.18
CA THR A 318 31.79 -11.00 35.42
C THR A 318 31.91 -9.62 36.10
N ASP A 319 33.10 -9.05 36.21
CA ASP A 319 33.30 -7.73 36.86
C ASP A 319 32.56 -6.61 36.12
N ALA A 320 32.63 -6.63 34.79
CA ALA A 320 31.89 -5.66 33.97
C ALA A 320 30.37 -5.81 34.12
N ALA A 321 29.88 -7.06 34.23
CA ALA A 321 28.46 -7.33 34.51
C ALA A 321 28.03 -6.79 35.87
N MET A 322 28.82 -7.01 36.92
CA MET A 322 28.57 -6.48 38.26
C MET A 322 28.49 -4.97 38.29
N THR A 323 29.37 -4.30 37.56
CA THR A 323 29.36 -2.83 37.42
C THR A 323 28.07 -2.33 36.80
N GLN A 324 27.57 -3.00 35.75
CA GLN A 324 26.30 -2.64 35.14
C GLN A 324 25.09 -2.86 36.08
N LEU A 325 25.10 -3.95 36.86
CA LEU A 325 24.04 -4.28 37.79
C LEU A 325 24.05 -3.37 39.03
N ALA A 326 25.20 -2.89 39.45
CA ALA A 326 25.33 -1.95 40.56
C ALA A 326 24.59 -0.63 40.28
N ALA A 327 24.56 -0.18 39.02
CA ALA A 327 23.85 1.04 38.61
C ALA A 327 22.33 0.94 38.75
N ILE A 328 21.78 -0.28 38.84
CA ILE A 328 20.33 -0.54 38.92
C ILE A 328 19.93 -1.28 40.23
N LYS A 329 20.83 -1.39 41.20
CA LYS A 329 20.57 -2.10 42.47
C LYS A 329 19.39 -1.55 43.29
N SER A 330 19.07 -0.27 43.12
CA SER A 330 17.94 0.41 43.79
C SER A 330 16.58 0.19 43.12
N VAL A 331 16.51 -0.45 41.97
CA VAL A 331 15.29 -0.77 41.28
C VAL A 331 14.48 -1.78 42.10
N LYS A 332 13.19 -1.49 42.35
CA LYS A 332 12.31 -2.32 43.16
C LYS A 332 11.43 -3.23 42.27
N GLY A 333 10.73 -4.16 42.91
CA GLY A 333 9.79 -5.09 42.29
C GLY A 333 10.50 -6.13 41.41
N GLU A 334 9.80 -6.66 40.43
CA GLU A 334 10.27 -7.78 39.60
C GLU A 334 11.58 -7.49 38.86
N GLN A 335 11.77 -6.26 38.39
CA GLN A 335 13.03 -5.87 37.72
C GLN A 335 14.21 -5.85 38.71
N GLY A 336 13.99 -5.39 39.93
CA GLY A 336 15.00 -5.43 40.98
C GLY A 336 15.34 -6.88 41.39
N ASN A 337 14.36 -7.74 41.47
CA ASN A 337 14.58 -9.17 41.75
C ASN A 337 15.37 -9.87 40.63
N ARG A 338 15.10 -9.54 39.37
CA ARG A 338 15.89 -10.03 38.23
C ARG A 338 17.34 -9.54 38.27
N ALA A 339 17.56 -8.27 38.61
CA ALA A 339 18.91 -7.73 38.77
C ALA A 339 19.67 -8.44 39.91
N LYS A 340 19.01 -8.68 41.07
CA LYS A 340 19.59 -9.45 42.16
C LYS A 340 19.92 -10.89 41.75
N ALA A 341 19.06 -11.53 40.96
CA ALA A 341 19.32 -12.88 40.45
C ALA A 341 20.60 -12.94 39.58
N LEU A 342 20.79 -11.94 38.73
CA LEU A 342 22.01 -11.83 37.93
C LEU A 342 23.25 -11.54 38.81
N LEU A 343 23.08 -10.76 39.87
CA LEU A 343 24.16 -10.55 40.87
C LEU A 343 24.50 -11.84 41.62
N VAL A 344 23.53 -12.64 42.02
CA VAL A 344 23.78 -13.99 42.58
C VAL A 344 24.66 -14.80 41.65
N GLN A 345 24.27 -14.87 40.36
CA GLN A 345 25.07 -15.60 39.38
C GLN A 345 26.47 -15.02 39.18
N ALA A 346 26.61 -13.69 39.18
CA ALA A 346 27.91 -13.03 39.07
C ALA A 346 28.82 -13.35 40.29
N HIS A 347 28.27 -13.31 41.48
CA HIS A 347 29.02 -13.68 42.72
C HIS A 347 29.37 -15.17 42.71
N LEU A 348 28.49 -16.05 42.26
CA LEU A 348 28.81 -17.49 42.13
C LEU A 348 29.92 -17.75 41.14
N ASN A 349 29.93 -17.05 39.98
CA ASN A 349 31.04 -17.14 38.99
C ASN A 349 32.39 -16.69 39.54
N LYS A 350 32.40 -15.89 40.60
CA LYS A 350 33.61 -15.42 41.30
C LYS A 350 33.88 -16.17 42.60
N GLU A 351 33.13 -17.22 42.88
CA GLU A 351 33.24 -17.99 44.14
C GLU A 351 33.01 -17.12 45.42
N GLN A 352 32.32 -16.01 45.27
CA GLN A 352 31.96 -15.08 46.34
C GLN A 352 30.70 -15.54 47.06
N TYR A 353 30.78 -16.70 47.70
CA TYR A 353 29.63 -17.42 48.27
C TYR A 353 28.87 -16.61 49.32
N ALA A 354 29.58 -15.85 50.19
CA ALA A 354 28.95 -15.04 51.21
C ALA A 354 28.03 -13.95 50.63
N GLN A 355 28.46 -13.25 49.59
CA GLN A 355 27.70 -12.20 48.92
C GLN A 355 26.54 -12.80 48.13
N ALA A 356 26.75 -13.93 47.45
CA ALA A 356 25.73 -14.66 46.75
C ALA A 356 24.59 -15.14 47.70
N LEU A 357 24.95 -15.63 48.88
CA LEU A 357 24.00 -16.14 49.88
C LEU A 357 23.07 -15.04 50.40
N VAL A 358 23.60 -13.85 50.68
CA VAL A 358 22.78 -12.70 51.12
C VAL A 358 21.68 -12.40 50.10
N LEU A 359 22.08 -12.21 48.83
CA LEU A 359 21.12 -11.90 47.76
C LEU A 359 20.14 -13.03 47.49
N ALA A 360 20.60 -14.29 47.54
CA ALA A 360 19.71 -15.48 47.38
C ALA A 360 18.67 -15.55 48.49
N ARG A 361 19.01 -15.29 49.74
CA ARG A 361 18.06 -15.22 50.85
C ARG A 361 17.07 -14.09 50.73
N GLU A 362 17.45 -12.93 50.23
CA GLU A 362 16.50 -11.84 49.93
C GLU A 362 15.52 -12.22 48.84
N LEU A 363 15.95 -12.91 47.81
CA LEU A 363 15.07 -13.42 46.74
C LEU A 363 14.15 -14.53 47.21
N GLN A 364 14.59 -15.37 48.19
CA GLN A 364 13.79 -16.44 48.76
C GLN A 364 12.51 -15.93 49.45
N GLN A 365 12.50 -14.67 49.89
CA GLN A 365 11.33 -14.00 50.48
C GLN A 365 10.35 -13.48 49.41
N GLN A 366 10.63 -13.66 48.13
CA GLN A 366 9.81 -13.17 47.04
C GLN A 366 9.04 -14.34 46.37
N ASN A 367 7.72 -14.28 46.36
CA ASN A 367 6.86 -15.39 45.94
C ASN A 367 7.27 -16.04 44.61
N ASN A 368 7.58 -15.26 43.60
CA ASN A 368 7.94 -15.77 42.27
C ASN A 368 9.41 -16.27 42.15
N TRP A 369 10.22 -16.11 43.20
CA TRP A 369 11.64 -16.43 43.20
C TRP A 369 12.02 -17.50 44.23
N GLN A 370 11.09 -17.89 45.08
CA GLN A 370 11.32 -18.76 46.25
C GLN A 370 12.03 -20.07 45.89
N ASP A 371 11.49 -20.83 44.92
CA ASP A 371 12.05 -22.12 44.53
C ASP A 371 13.46 -22.02 43.96
N ARG A 372 13.65 -21.04 43.05
CA ARG A 372 14.95 -20.82 42.45
C ARG A 372 15.99 -20.31 43.44
N ALA A 373 15.59 -19.42 44.31
CA ALA A 373 16.45 -18.88 45.35
C ALA A 373 16.80 -19.97 46.40
N THR A 374 15.87 -20.84 46.76
CA THR A 374 16.13 -22.00 47.63
C THR A 374 17.17 -22.94 47.03
N SER A 375 17.09 -23.20 45.74
CA SER A 375 18.11 -23.97 45.00
C SER A 375 19.51 -23.35 45.11
N TRP A 376 19.60 -22.02 44.94
CA TRP A 376 20.89 -21.31 45.12
C TRP A 376 21.39 -21.37 46.55
N VAL A 377 20.54 -21.15 47.56
CA VAL A 377 20.91 -21.23 48.98
C VAL A 377 21.51 -22.59 49.29
N ASN A 378 20.81 -23.68 48.91
CA ASN A 378 21.25 -25.07 49.13
C ASN A 378 22.60 -25.35 48.45
N TYR A 379 22.77 -24.89 47.18
CA TYR A 379 24.02 -25.03 46.44
C TYR A 379 25.19 -24.30 47.16
N ILE A 380 24.97 -23.06 47.56
CA ILE A 380 26.00 -22.24 48.21
C ILE A 380 26.40 -22.88 49.54
N GLN A 381 25.47 -23.34 50.37
CA GLN A 381 25.72 -24.00 51.63
C GLN A 381 26.56 -25.27 51.43
N ALA A 382 26.22 -26.11 50.47
CA ALA A 382 26.97 -27.32 50.17
C ALA A 382 28.42 -27.02 49.74
N GLN A 383 28.66 -25.95 48.98
CA GLN A 383 30.02 -25.51 48.60
C GLN A 383 30.81 -25.01 49.79
N THR A 384 30.20 -24.19 50.67
CA THR A 384 30.85 -23.66 51.86
C THR A 384 31.20 -24.72 52.88
N ASP A 385 30.30 -25.70 53.12
CA ASP A 385 30.52 -26.84 54.02
C ASP A 385 31.62 -27.78 53.50
N GLY A 386 31.68 -27.98 52.19
CA GLY A 386 32.76 -28.73 51.53
C GLY A 386 34.13 -28.09 51.64
N MET A 387 34.18 -26.75 51.59
CA MET A 387 35.41 -25.99 51.78
C MET A 387 35.89 -26.06 53.24
N ASN A 388 34.98 -25.94 54.20
CA ASN A 388 35.34 -26.01 55.63
C ASN A 388 35.86 -27.41 55.98
N LYS A 389 35.30 -28.48 55.39
CA LYS A 389 35.79 -29.87 55.59
C LYS A 389 37.16 -30.12 54.97
N LYS A 390 37.57 -29.40 53.95
CA LYS A 390 38.91 -29.51 53.35
C LYS A 390 39.97 -28.66 54.05
N ALA A 391 39.53 -27.66 54.78
CA ALA A 391 40.41 -26.75 55.54
C ALA A 391 40.66 -27.20 57.00
N ALA A 392 39.85 -28.15 57.55
CA ALA A 392 40.00 -28.82 58.80
C ALA A 392 40.77 -30.14 58.62
#